data_bcef09e52341d566c5865edd134e9074
#
_entry.id   bcef09e52341d566c5865edd134e9074
#
_cell.length_a   1.000
_cell.length_b   1.000
_cell.length_c   1.000
_cell.angle_alpha   90.00
_cell.angle_beta   90.00
_cell.angle_gamma   90.00
#
_symmetry.space_group_name_H-M   'P 1'
#
loop_
_entity.id
_entity.type
_entity.pdbx_description
1 polymer ?
#
loop_
_entity_poly.entity_id
_entity_poly.type
_entity_poly.pdbx_seq_one_letter_code
_entity_poly.pdbx_strand_id
1 'polypeptide(L)'
;MKKYDAIIIGFGKGGKTLAAEFAKRQKTVAIVERSDRMYGGTCINIGCIPTKTLVHLAKETPVKATWEEKKDYYRQAIGRKEEVTSFLRNKNYHNLADNPNVTVYTGVGSFAGPDVVEVRTETEVIELQSSQIFINTGAETIVPPIDGIKENPRVYTSTSIMELEELPERLVIVGGGYIGLEFASMYASFGSKVTVLEGYPELIGREDRDIAASVQTVLEKKGIIFHLNAKVQSVDGATVIYEDAVTHEIHHLEGDAILLATGRRPNTSGLNLEVAGVKVNERGAIIVDEWLRTTNPAIRAIGDVKGGLQFTYISLDDYRIIREDLFGAGERRTDDREPVSYSVFMDPPLARVGLSETEARKKGLNIKVNTLPVAAIPRARTLGETDGLFKAVSYTHLTLPTKA
;
A
#
# COMPACT_ATOMS: atom_id res chain seq x y z
N MET A 1 9.14 22.16 -26.61
CA MET A 1 7.86 21.83 -25.94
C MET A 1 7.04 20.90 -26.80
N LYS A 2 6.68 19.69 -26.32
CA LYS A 2 5.85 18.71 -27.02
C LYS A 2 4.43 18.77 -26.49
N LYS A 3 3.42 18.63 -27.35
CA LYS A 3 2.00 18.71 -26.97
C LYS A 3 1.34 17.34 -26.99
N TYR A 4 0.49 17.08 -26.00
CA TYR A 4 -0.29 15.85 -25.83
C TYR A 4 -1.74 16.18 -25.46
N ASP A 5 -2.66 15.25 -25.78
CA ASP A 5 -4.05 15.36 -25.31
C ASP A 5 -4.13 15.12 -23.79
N ALA A 6 -3.22 14.30 -23.24
CA ALA A 6 -3.11 14.06 -21.80
C ALA A 6 -1.66 13.83 -21.36
N ILE A 7 -1.31 14.28 -20.16
CA ILE A 7 -0.05 13.95 -19.48
C ILE A 7 -0.38 13.23 -18.15
N ILE A 8 0.32 12.14 -17.87
CA ILE A 8 0.16 11.37 -16.64
C ILE A 8 1.52 11.30 -15.94
N ILE A 9 1.60 11.80 -14.71
CA ILE A 9 2.81 11.73 -13.88
C ILE A 9 2.67 10.54 -12.92
N GLY A 10 3.44 9.48 -13.18
CA GLY A 10 3.40 8.20 -12.47
C GLY A 10 2.70 7.09 -13.23
N PHE A 11 3.32 5.90 -13.23
CA PHE A 11 2.83 4.71 -13.96
C PHE A 11 1.96 3.79 -13.09
N GLY A 12 1.25 4.37 -12.09
CA GLY A 12 0.38 3.63 -11.17
C GLY A 12 -0.88 3.06 -11.83
N LYS A 13 -1.66 2.27 -11.07
CA LYS A 13 -2.83 1.52 -11.59
C LYS A 13 -3.87 2.42 -12.27
N GLY A 14 -4.24 3.53 -11.66
CA GLY A 14 -5.22 4.45 -12.23
C GLY A 14 -4.69 5.15 -13.48
N GLY A 15 -3.47 5.71 -13.39
CA GLY A 15 -2.83 6.44 -14.48
C GLY A 15 -2.62 5.59 -15.73
N LYS A 16 -2.00 4.41 -15.60
CA LYS A 16 -1.78 3.52 -16.76
C LYS A 16 -3.09 3.04 -17.40
N THR A 17 -4.14 2.85 -16.60
CA THR A 17 -5.46 2.44 -17.13
C THR A 17 -6.12 3.60 -17.86
N LEU A 18 -5.96 4.82 -17.34
CA LEU A 18 -6.44 6.03 -17.99
C LEU A 18 -5.69 6.31 -19.30
N ALA A 19 -4.37 6.11 -19.34
CA ALA A 19 -3.57 6.23 -20.57
C ALA A 19 -4.07 5.30 -21.67
N ALA A 20 -4.33 4.04 -21.32
CA ALA A 20 -4.89 3.08 -22.26
C ALA A 20 -6.28 3.51 -22.79
N GLU A 21 -7.12 4.13 -21.94
CA GLU A 21 -8.43 4.65 -22.34
C GLU A 21 -8.32 5.84 -23.31
N PHE A 22 -7.39 6.78 -23.06
CA PHE A 22 -7.12 7.87 -24.00
C PHE A 22 -6.62 7.34 -25.35
N ALA A 23 -5.63 6.42 -25.31
CA ALA A 23 -5.05 5.83 -26.52
C ALA A 23 -6.08 5.05 -27.35
N LYS A 24 -7.02 4.31 -26.70
CA LYS A 24 -8.14 3.66 -27.34
C LYS A 24 -9.05 4.64 -28.09
N ARG A 25 -9.12 5.89 -27.63
CA ARG A 25 -9.88 6.98 -28.25
C ARG A 25 -9.05 7.79 -29.26
N GLN A 26 -7.93 7.24 -29.71
CA GLN A 26 -7.01 7.89 -30.66
C GLN A 26 -6.44 9.22 -30.14
N LYS A 27 -6.30 9.37 -28.82
CA LYS A 27 -5.73 10.53 -28.17
C LYS A 27 -4.28 10.28 -27.82
N THR A 28 -3.43 11.30 -28.01
CA THR A 28 -2.01 11.23 -27.67
C THR A 28 -1.78 11.40 -26.17
N VAL A 29 -0.96 10.52 -25.57
CA VAL A 29 -0.71 10.52 -24.13
C VAL A 29 0.78 10.44 -23.84
N ALA A 30 1.25 11.31 -22.94
CA ALA A 30 2.56 11.17 -22.32
C ALA A 30 2.40 10.54 -20.91
N ILE A 31 3.15 9.50 -20.62
CA ILE A 31 3.32 8.95 -19.27
C ILE A 31 4.75 9.23 -18.82
N VAL A 32 4.88 9.82 -17.64
CA VAL A 32 6.17 10.12 -17.01
C VAL A 32 6.35 9.22 -15.80
N GLU A 33 7.40 8.39 -15.80
CA GLU A 33 7.75 7.56 -14.64
C GLU A 33 9.22 7.74 -14.27
N ARG A 34 9.49 8.00 -13.01
CA ARG A 34 10.86 8.32 -12.54
C ARG A 34 11.84 7.16 -12.62
N SER A 35 11.34 5.91 -12.68
CA SER A 35 12.19 4.71 -12.66
C SER A 35 11.60 3.61 -13.54
N ASP A 36 12.44 3.00 -14.37
CA ASP A 36 12.10 1.82 -15.16
C ASP A 36 11.71 0.61 -14.30
N ARG A 37 12.20 0.55 -13.05
CA ARG A 37 11.81 -0.45 -12.06
C ARG A 37 10.39 -0.26 -11.52
N MET A 38 9.73 0.86 -11.83
CA MET A 38 8.40 1.19 -11.30
C MET A 38 7.29 1.15 -12.36
N TYR A 39 7.54 0.69 -13.58
CA TYR A 39 6.48 0.49 -14.57
C TYR A 39 5.40 -0.46 -14.05
N GLY A 40 4.16 0.02 -14.03
CA GLY A 40 3.04 -0.68 -13.42
C GLY A 40 2.67 -0.18 -12.03
N GLY A 41 3.53 0.63 -11.40
CA GLY A 41 3.32 1.29 -10.11
C GLY A 41 3.57 0.39 -8.89
N THR A 42 3.26 0.91 -7.71
CA THR A 42 3.49 0.29 -6.40
C THR A 42 3.00 -1.15 -6.30
N CYS A 43 1.77 -1.42 -6.75
CA CYS A 43 1.15 -2.75 -6.62
C CYS A 43 1.97 -3.87 -7.31
N ILE A 44 2.52 -3.58 -8.49
CA ILE A 44 3.30 -4.56 -9.28
C ILE A 44 4.69 -4.75 -8.67
N ASN A 45 5.34 -3.66 -8.26
CA ASN A 45 6.78 -3.65 -8.03
C ASN A 45 7.18 -3.75 -6.56
N ILE A 46 6.46 -3.09 -5.66
CA ILE A 46 6.86 -2.93 -4.25
C ILE A 46 5.71 -3.09 -3.24
N GLY A 47 4.55 -3.56 -3.69
CA GLY A 47 3.36 -3.71 -2.83
C GLY A 47 2.69 -5.07 -3.02
N CYS A 48 1.43 -5.07 -3.50
CA CYS A 48 0.54 -6.25 -3.49
C CYS A 48 1.15 -7.51 -4.12
N ILE A 49 1.76 -7.41 -5.30
CA ILE A 49 2.25 -8.59 -6.02
C ILE A 49 3.45 -9.22 -5.33
N PRO A 50 4.55 -8.49 -5.05
CA PRO A 50 5.68 -9.09 -4.36
C PRO A 50 5.30 -9.60 -2.96
N THR A 51 4.50 -8.85 -2.18
CA THR A 51 4.04 -9.28 -0.86
C THR A 51 3.22 -10.57 -0.95
N LYS A 52 2.22 -10.65 -1.84
CA LYS A 52 1.40 -11.85 -2.01
C LYS A 52 2.21 -13.06 -2.45
N THR A 53 3.19 -12.87 -3.34
CA THR A 53 4.09 -13.93 -3.79
C THR A 53 4.88 -14.48 -2.59
N LEU A 54 5.46 -13.59 -1.78
CA LEU A 54 6.24 -14.00 -0.62
C LEU A 54 5.37 -14.61 0.48
N VAL A 55 4.18 -14.08 0.76
CA VAL A 55 3.23 -14.67 1.74
C VAL A 55 2.80 -16.08 1.33
N HIS A 56 2.52 -16.30 0.04
CA HIS A 56 2.19 -17.63 -0.48
C HIS A 56 3.35 -18.60 -0.28
N LEU A 57 4.55 -18.23 -0.71
CA LEU A 57 5.74 -19.06 -0.55
C LEU A 57 6.11 -19.27 0.93
N ALA A 58 5.96 -18.27 1.78
CA ALA A 58 6.20 -18.39 3.21
C ALA A 58 5.30 -19.45 3.87
N LYS A 59 4.03 -19.55 3.45
CA LYS A 59 3.09 -20.57 3.93
C LYS A 59 3.53 -21.99 3.55
N GLU A 60 4.28 -22.13 2.45
CA GLU A 60 4.79 -23.42 1.96
C GLU A 60 6.16 -23.79 2.55
N THR A 61 6.73 -22.96 3.43
CA THR A 61 8.02 -23.26 4.08
C THR A 61 7.92 -24.58 4.87
N PRO A 62 8.83 -25.55 4.65
CA PRO A 62 8.74 -26.84 5.32
C PRO A 62 8.90 -26.71 6.83
N VAL A 63 7.91 -27.15 7.60
CA VAL A 63 7.85 -26.98 9.06
C VAL A 63 9.05 -27.61 9.79
N LYS A 64 9.58 -28.74 9.26
CA LYS A 64 10.69 -29.49 9.84
C LYS A 64 12.07 -29.09 9.28
N ALA A 65 12.14 -28.09 8.41
CA ALA A 65 13.38 -27.63 7.82
C ALA A 65 14.31 -27.05 8.89
N THR A 66 15.59 -27.33 8.76
CA THR A 66 16.66 -26.69 9.52
C THR A 66 16.73 -25.18 9.17
N TRP A 67 17.44 -24.42 10.00
CA TRP A 67 17.60 -22.98 9.72
C TRP A 67 18.29 -22.71 8.35
N GLU A 68 19.31 -23.49 8.00
CA GLU A 68 20.00 -23.37 6.71
C GLU A 68 19.05 -23.69 5.53
N GLU A 69 18.25 -24.74 5.64
CA GLU A 69 17.25 -25.07 4.60
C GLU A 69 16.19 -23.97 4.46
N LYS A 70 15.78 -23.33 5.56
CA LYS A 70 14.86 -22.18 5.53
C LYS A 70 15.48 -20.97 4.83
N LYS A 71 16.76 -20.68 5.08
CA LYS A 71 17.49 -19.60 4.38
C LYS A 71 17.57 -19.86 2.88
N ASP A 72 17.86 -21.10 2.48
CA ASP A 72 17.92 -21.45 1.07
C ASP A 72 16.55 -21.36 0.40
N TYR A 73 15.51 -21.79 1.08
CA TYR A 73 14.13 -21.67 0.62
C TYR A 73 13.71 -20.19 0.49
N TYR A 74 14.03 -19.36 1.47
CA TYR A 74 13.78 -17.92 1.41
C TYR A 74 14.48 -17.25 0.22
N ARG A 75 15.75 -17.59 -0.03
CA ARG A 75 16.49 -17.07 -1.19
C ARG A 75 15.82 -17.45 -2.52
N GLN A 76 15.32 -18.69 -2.64
CA GLN A 76 14.53 -19.12 -3.79
C GLN A 76 13.21 -18.35 -3.89
N ALA A 77 12.55 -18.07 -2.77
CA ALA A 77 11.32 -17.27 -2.73
C ALA A 77 11.55 -15.82 -3.20
N ILE A 78 12.67 -15.20 -2.80
CA ILE A 78 13.08 -13.88 -3.29
C ILE A 78 13.31 -13.91 -4.81
N GLY A 79 14.01 -14.91 -5.31
CA GLY A 79 14.22 -15.11 -6.78
C GLY A 79 12.87 -15.25 -7.51
N ARG A 80 11.97 -16.06 -6.99
CA ARG A 80 10.64 -16.25 -7.59
C ARG A 80 9.80 -14.98 -7.58
N LYS A 81 9.85 -14.21 -6.49
CA LYS A 81 9.20 -12.89 -6.40
C LYS A 81 9.73 -11.95 -7.50
N GLU A 82 11.07 -11.93 -7.73
CA GLU A 82 11.66 -11.07 -8.76
C GLU A 82 11.25 -11.49 -10.18
N GLU A 83 11.21 -12.79 -10.48
CA GLU A 83 10.69 -13.30 -11.76
C GLU A 83 9.27 -12.81 -12.04
N VAL A 84 8.37 -12.94 -11.05
CA VAL A 84 6.95 -12.53 -11.18
C VAL A 84 6.84 -11.02 -11.37
N THR A 85 7.56 -10.23 -10.58
CA THR A 85 7.50 -8.76 -10.64
C THR A 85 8.10 -8.23 -11.93
N SER A 86 9.25 -8.76 -12.38
CA SER A 86 9.92 -8.38 -13.63
C SER A 86 9.06 -8.72 -14.85
N PHE A 87 8.46 -9.90 -14.88
CA PHE A 87 7.55 -10.29 -15.96
C PHE A 87 6.35 -9.32 -16.04
N LEU A 88 5.72 -9.02 -14.91
CA LEU A 88 4.56 -8.13 -14.89
C LEU A 88 4.95 -6.67 -15.20
N ARG A 89 6.10 -6.21 -14.74
CA ARG A 89 6.65 -4.89 -15.03
C ARG A 89 6.85 -4.70 -16.53
N ASN A 90 7.54 -5.64 -17.15
CA ASN A 90 7.77 -5.64 -18.59
C ASN A 90 6.45 -5.66 -19.39
N LYS A 91 5.53 -6.55 -19.01
CA LYS A 91 4.19 -6.61 -19.64
C LYS A 91 3.42 -5.28 -19.51
N ASN A 92 3.48 -4.62 -18.34
CA ASN A 92 2.82 -3.32 -18.15
C ASN A 92 3.45 -2.23 -19.00
N TYR A 93 4.79 -2.23 -19.16
CA TYR A 93 5.49 -1.31 -20.04
C TYR A 93 5.03 -1.47 -21.49
N HIS A 94 5.16 -2.66 -22.05
CA HIS A 94 4.83 -2.95 -23.44
C HIS A 94 3.35 -2.78 -23.78
N ASN A 95 2.45 -3.04 -22.84
CA ASN A 95 1.01 -2.76 -23.05
C ASN A 95 0.70 -1.28 -23.38
N LEU A 96 1.61 -0.38 -23.05
CA LEU A 96 1.46 1.05 -23.30
C LEU A 96 2.50 1.59 -24.28
N ALA A 97 3.77 1.27 -24.09
CA ALA A 97 4.86 1.78 -24.93
C ALA A 97 4.76 1.33 -26.41
N ASP A 98 4.17 0.15 -26.66
CA ASP A 98 3.97 -0.35 -28.02
C ASP A 98 2.76 0.29 -28.73
N ASN A 99 1.97 1.11 -28.02
CA ASN A 99 0.84 1.82 -28.63
C ASN A 99 1.33 3.14 -29.24
N PRO A 100 1.07 3.40 -30.56
CA PRO A 100 1.57 4.59 -31.25
C PRO A 100 1.04 5.92 -30.67
N ASN A 101 -0.07 5.89 -29.92
CA ASN A 101 -0.63 7.06 -29.27
C ASN A 101 -0.05 7.31 -27.85
N VAL A 102 0.85 6.46 -27.34
CA VAL A 102 1.42 6.59 -25.99
C VAL A 102 2.92 6.80 -26.09
N THR A 103 3.42 7.83 -25.43
CA THR A 103 4.86 8.03 -25.23
C THR A 103 5.19 7.86 -23.76
N VAL A 104 6.06 6.91 -23.44
CA VAL A 104 6.58 6.72 -22.07
C VAL A 104 7.91 7.45 -21.92
N TYR A 105 7.96 8.33 -20.95
CA TYR A 105 9.18 9.05 -20.55
C TYR A 105 9.70 8.48 -19.22
N THR A 106 10.94 7.99 -19.21
CA THR A 106 11.64 7.62 -17.98
C THR A 106 12.40 8.85 -17.48
N GLY A 107 11.90 9.44 -16.40
CA GLY A 107 12.47 10.65 -15.82
C GLY A 107 11.59 11.24 -14.72
N VAL A 108 12.14 12.22 -14.03
CA VAL A 108 11.43 12.93 -12.97
C VAL A 108 10.58 14.02 -13.58
N GLY A 109 9.25 13.91 -13.38
CA GLY A 109 8.29 14.93 -13.83
C GLY A 109 8.01 15.96 -12.74
N SER A 110 8.00 17.23 -13.09
CA SER A 110 7.61 18.34 -12.22
C SER A 110 6.87 19.41 -13.03
N PHE A 111 6.06 20.23 -12.36
CA PHE A 111 5.38 21.33 -13.06
C PHE A 111 6.33 22.49 -13.31
N ALA A 112 6.31 23.02 -14.54
CA ALA A 112 6.97 24.26 -14.95
C ALA A 112 5.95 25.40 -15.20
N GLY A 113 4.65 25.07 -15.18
CA GLY A 113 3.54 25.99 -15.35
C GLY A 113 2.21 25.32 -15.06
N PRO A 114 1.08 26.03 -15.20
CA PRO A 114 -0.25 25.47 -14.89
C PRO A 114 -0.68 24.35 -15.83
N ASP A 115 -0.09 24.23 -17.01
CA ASP A 115 -0.37 23.24 -18.04
C ASP A 115 0.91 22.64 -18.66
N VAL A 116 2.08 22.90 -18.04
CA VAL A 116 3.40 22.45 -18.51
C VAL A 116 4.07 21.56 -17.48
N VAL A 117 4.53 20.40 -17.93
CA VAL A 117 5.34 19.45 -17.16
C VAL A 117 6.74 19.38 -17.74
N GLU A 118 7.74 19.69 -16.92
CA GLU A 118 9.14 19.42 -17.21
C GLU A 118 9.45 17.97 -16.84
N VAL A 119 10.09 17.25 -17.75
CA VAL A 119 10.59 15.89 -17.52
C VAL A 119 12.10 15.90 -17.59
N ARG A 120 12.75 15.60 -16.49
CA ARG A 120 14.21 15.47 -16.41
C ARG A 120 14.59 14.01 -16.53
N THR A 121 15.14 13.66 -17.68
CA THR A 121 15.71 12.35 -17.93
C THR A 121 17.19 12.32 -17.53
N GLU A 122 17.89 11.22 -17.75
CA GLU A 122 19.35 11.15 -17.53
C GLU A 122 20.15 12.03 -18.50
N THR A 123 19.61 12.31 -19.67
CA THR A 123 20.36 12.97 -20.76
C THR A 123 19.84 14.35 -21.14
N GLU A 124 18.57 14.64 -20.89
CA GLU A 124 17.94 15.89 -21.32
C GLU A 124 16.79 16.33 -20.41
N VAL A 125 16.38 17.57 -20.58
CA VAL A 125 15.17 18.13 -19.97
C VAL A 125 14.17 18.41 -21.09
N ILE A 126 12.96 17.86 -20.96
CA ILE A 126 11.90 17.92 -21.97
C ILE A 126 10.69 18.63 -21.38
N GLU A 127 10.15 19.61 -22.08
CA GLU A 127 8.88 20.23 -21.71
C GLU A 127 7.71 19.59 -22.47
N LEU A 128 6.69 19.21 -21.71
CA LEU A 128 5.43 18.64 -22.19
C LEU A 128 4.29 19.58 -21.83
N GLN A 129 3.34 19.79 -22.75
CA GLN A 129 2.18 20.65 -22.51
C GLN A 129 0.88 19.87 -22.78
N SER A 130 -0.08 20.03 -21.87
CA SER A 130 -1.45 19.50 -22.04
C SER A 130 -2.46 20.31 -21.24
N SER A 131 -3.69 20.40 -21.75
CA SER A 131 -4.83 20.91 -20.98
C SER A 131 -5.43 19.89 -20.02
N GLN A 132 -4.91 18.65 -19.99
CA GLN A 132 -5.34 17.57 -19.09
C GLN A 132 -4.13 16.86 -18.49
N ILE A 133 -3.90 17.07 -17.20
CA ILE A 133 -2.77 16.49 -16.49
C ILE A 133 -3.28 15.66 -15.31
N PHE A 134 -2.69 14.49 -15.11
CA PHE A 134 -3.10 13.54 -14.08
C PHE A 134 -1.90 13.18 -13.19
N ILE A 135 -2.01 13.45 -11.90
CA ILE A 135 -0.96 13.14 -10.91
C ILE A 135 -1.29 11.78 -10.29
N ASN A 136 -0.43 10.78 -10.55
CA ASN A 136 -0.56 9.41 -10.04
C ASN A 136 0.74 8.91 -9.41
N THR A 137 1.44 9.80 -8.71
CA THR A 137 2.76 9.55 -8.10
C THR A 137 2.70 8.66 -6.86
N GLY A 138 1.49 8.39 -6.34
CA GLY A 138 1.28 7.46 -5.25
C GLY A 138 1.74 7.98 -3.89
N ALA A 139 2.27 7.08 -3.06
CA ALA A 139 2.78 7.38 -1.73
C ALA A 139 4.14 6.72 -1.51
N GLU A 140 4.91 7.25 -0.57
CA GLU A 140 6.21 6.73 -0.13
C GLU A 140 6.19 6.37 1.35
N THR A 141 7.12 5.53 1.80
CA THR A 141 7.27 5.16 3.21
C THR A 141 7.70 6.38 4.02
N ILE A 142 7.08 6.57 5.18
CA ILE A 142 7.53 7.55 6.16
C ILE A 142 8.76 6.97 6.87
N VAL A 143 9.88 7.66 6.77
CA VAL A 143 11.06 7.41 7.61
C VAL A 143 11.01 8.42 8.75
N PRO A 144 10.74 7.99 9.99
CA PRO A 144 10.63 8.90 11.12
C PRO A 144 12.01 9.49 11.46
N PRO A 145 12.04 10.70 12.04
CA PRO A 145 13.28 11.34 12.47
C PRO A 145 13.78 10.74 13.80
N ILE A 146 14.12 9.45 13.79
CA ILE A 146 14.64 8.70 14.91
C ILE A 146 16.16 8.57 14.72
N ASP A 147 16.93 8.84 15.76
CA ASP A 147 18.39 8.76 15.71
C ASP A 147 18.85 7.34 15.37
N GLY A 148 19.87 7.24 14.51
CA GLY A 148 20.45 5.97 14.08
C GLY A 148 19.68 5.20 13.01
N ILE A 149 18.58 5.74 12.48
CA ILE A 149 17.85 5.14 11.35
C ILE A 149 18.51 5.48 10.01
N LYS A 150 18.88 6.76 9.85
CA LYS A 150 19.41 7.23 8.57
C LYS A 150 20.76 6.56 8.27
N GLU A 151 20.90 6.05 7.04
CA GLU A 151 22.12 5.37 6.56
C GLU A 151 22.51 4.10 7.36
N ASN A 152 21.61 3.59 8.20
CA ASN A 152 21.85 2.34 8.92
C ASN A 152 21.57 1.13 7.99
N PRO A 153 22.58 0.30 7.68
CA PRO A 153 22.42 -0.81 6.73
C PRO A 153 21.52 -1.95 7.23
N ARG A 154 21.12 -1.93 8.50
CA ARG A 154 20.19 -2.91 9.09
C ARG A 154 18.75 -2.41 9.16
N VAL A 155 18.51 -1.15 8.75
CA VAL A 155 17.17 -0.56 8.72
C VAL A 155 16.59 -0.61 7.31
N TYR A 156 15.45 -1.23 7.20
CA TYR A 156 14.76 -1.48 5.94
C TYR A 156 13.39 -0.82 5.91
N THR A 157 12.94 -0.48 4.72
CA THR A 157 11.55 -0.18 4.42
C THR A 157 10.85 -1.44 3.90
N SER A 158 9.52 -1.41 3.75
CA SER A 158 8.77 -2.50 3.12
C SER A 158 9.24 -2.82 1.68
N THR A 159 9.90 -1.88 1.01
CA THR A 159 10.49 -2.09 -0.31
C THR A 159 11.83 -2.79 -0.21
N SER A 160 12.77 -2.23 0.55
CA SER A 160 14.15 -2.73 0.59
C SER A 160 14.29 -4.07 1.30
N ILE A 161 13.43 -4.39 2.26
CA ILE A 161 13.49 -5.70 2.94
C ILE A 161 13.11 -6.85 2.01
N MET A 162 12.27 -6.61 1.00
CA MET A 162 11.94 -7.62 -0.02
C MET A 162 13.06 -7.87 -1.05
N GLU A 163 14.12 -7.07 -1.00
CA GLU A 163 15.35 -7.25 -1.80
C GLU A 163 16.44 -7.96 -1.01
N LEU A 164 16.26 -8.14 0.30
CA LEU A 164 17.20 -8.83 1.18
C LEU A 164 17.21 -10.32 0.84
N GLU A 165 18.36 -10.85 0.42
CA GLU A 165 18.51 -12.26 0.03
C GLU A 165 18.77 -13.19 1.22
N GLU A 166 19.21 -12.64 2.34
CA GLU A 166 19.46 -13.39 3.58
C GLU A 166 18.24 -13.28 4.51
N LEU A 167 17.72 -14.43 4.93
CA LEU A 167 16.64 -14.48 5.93
C LEU A 167 17.19 -14.01 7.29
N PRO A 168 16.69 -12.90 7.87
CA PRO A 168 17.12 -12.51 9.21
C PRO A 168 16.59 -13.50 10.25
N GLU A 169 17.43 -13.90 11.20
CA GLU A 169 16.98 -14.76 12.29
C GLU A 169 16.04 -13.98 13.25
N ARG A 170 16.40 -12.73 13.53
CA ARG A 170 15.66 -11.82 14.41
C ARG A 170 15.23 -10.59 13.63
N LEU A 171 13.95 -10.45 13.40
CA LEU A 171 13.36 -9.29 12.73
C LEU A 171 12.62 -8.43 13.75
N VAL A 172 13.02 -7.17 13.88
CA VAL A 172 12.29 -6.15 14.63
C VAL A 172 11.47 -5.31 13.65
N ILE A 173 10.17 -5.17 13.90
CA ILE A 173 9.27 -4.36 13.08
C ILE A 173 8.80 -3.17 13.91
N VAL A 174 9.00 -1.96 13.40
CA VAL A 174 8.51 -0.72 14.00
C VAL A 174 7.22 -0.31 13.32
N GLY A 175 6.10 -0.50 14.02
CA GLY A 175 4.73 -0.24 13.58
C GLY A 175 3.87 -1.48 13.41
N GLY A 176 2.76 -1.55 14.16
CA GLY A 176 1.76 -2.63 14.18
C GLY A 176 0.56 -2.37 13.27
N GLY A 177 0.73 -1.60 12.20
CA GLY A 177 -0.26 -1.38 11.14
C GLY A 177 -0.33 -2.55 10.15
N TYR A 178 -1.17 -2.45 9.11
CA TYR A 178 -1.37 -3.52 8.13
C TYR A 178 -0.07 -4.02 7.52
N ILE A 179 0.81 -3.12 7.06
CA ILE A 179 2.11 -3.50 6.47
C ILE A 179 2.97 -4.25 7.49
N GLY A 180 3.06 -3.74 8.72
CA GLY A 180 3.84 -4.40 9.78
C GLY A 180 3.36 -5.81 10.06
N LEU A 181 2.05 -6.04 10.13
CA LEU A 181 1.46 -7.36 10.37
C LEU A 181 1.60 -8.31 9.18
N GLU A 182 1.51 -7.82 7.93
CA GLU A 182 1.79 -8.63 6.74
C GLU A 182 3.23 -9.18 6.77
N PHE A 183 4.20 -8.30 7.02
CA PHE A 183 5.59 -8.70 7.11
C PHE A 183 5.88 -9.56 8.34
N ALA A 184 5.26 -9.28 9.49
CA ALA A 184 5.39 -10.10 10.68
C ALA A 184 4.93 -11.54 10.42
N SER A 185 3.72 -11.72 9.84
CA SER A 185 3.18 -13.01 9.47
C SER A 185 4.07 -13.74 8.47
N MET A 186 4.53 -13.03 7.43
CA MET A 186 5.37 -13.60 6.36
C MET A 186 6.72 -14.08 6.88
N TYR A 187 7.46 -13.24 7.62
CA TYR A 187 8.79 -13.61 8.13
C TYR A 187 8.73 -14.67 9.23
N ALA A 188 7.73 -14.64 10.10
CA ALA A 188 7.50 -15.71 11.07
C ALA A 188 7.25 -17.05 10.36
N SER A 189 6.49 -17.05 9.26
CA SER A 189 6.25 -18.27 8.46
C SER A 189 7.52 -18.76 7.75
N PHE A 190 8.43 -17.90 7.32
CA PHE A 190 9.76 -18.30 6.85
C PHE A 190 10.65 -18.84 7.98
N GLY A 191 10.35 -18.52 9.24
CA GLY A 191 11.05 -19.03 10.41
C GLY A 191 11.84 -18.01 11.21
N SER A 192 11.76 -16.72 10.88
CA SER A 192 12.35 -15.65 11.68
C SER A 192 11.66 -15.52 13.04
N LYS A 193 12.41 -15.14 14.06
CA LYS A 193 11.89 -14.65 15.35
C LYS A 193 11.49 -13.19 15.15
N VAL A 194 10.18 -12.92 15.19
CA VAL A 194 9.65 -11.58 14.89
C VAL A 194 9.16 -10.89 16.15
N THR A 195 9.60 -9.65 16.36
CA THR A 195 9.08 -8.76 17.38
C THR A 195 8.55 -7.47 16.74
N VAL A 196 7.33 -7.10 17.09
CA VAL A 196 6.66 -5.88 16.62
C VAL A 196 6.59 -4.86 17.74
N LEU A 197 7.10 -3.67 17.51
CA LEU A 197 7.01 -2.51 18.39
C LEU A 197 5.89 -1.58 17.86
N GLU A 198 4.83 -1.38 18.65
CA GLU A 198 3.73 -0.50 18.32
C GLU A 198 3.61 0.61 19.38
N GLY A 199 3.64 1.87 18.93
CA GLY A 199 3.58 3.04 19.81
C GLY A 199 2.20 3.27 20.45
N TYR A 200 1.15 2.64 19.93
CA TYR A 200 -0.19 2.71 20.47
C TYR A 200 -0.49 1.50 21.38
N PRO A 201 -1.54 1.60 22.23
CA PRO A 201 -1.96 0.49 23.11
C PRO A 201 -2.60 -0.68 22.35
N GLU A 202 -2.81 -0.57 21.05
CA GLU A 202 -3.53 -1.54 20.23
C GLU A 202 -2.98 -1.59 18.81
N LEU A 203 -3.03 -2.78 18.21
CA LEU A 203 -2.70 -2.99 16.80
C LEU A 203 -3.83 -2.47 15.89
N ILE A 204 -3.48 -2.18 14.62
CA ILE A 204 -4.44 -1.86 13.54
C ILE A 204 -5.63 -0.99 13.98
N GLY A 205 -5.35 0.19 14.53
CA GLY A 205 -6.33 1.10 15.14
C GLY A 205 -7.56 1.51 14.30
N ARG A 206 -7.61 1.11 13.01
CA ARG A 206 -8.78 1.31 12.13
C ARG A 206 -9.81 0.20 12.23
N GLU A 207 -9.46 -0.95 12.80
CA GLU A 207 -10.35 -2.09 12.97
C GLU A 207 -11.09 -2.02 14.30
N ASP A 208 -12.21 -2.74 14.38
CA ASP A 208 -12.89 -2.94 15.68
C ASP A 208 -11.97 -3.70 16.64
N ARG A 209 -12.06 -3.40 17.93
CA ARG A 209 -11.15 -3.92 18.96
C ARG A 209 -11.14 -5.44 19.09
N ASP A 210 -12.31 -6.07 18.94
CA ASP A 210 -12.45 -7.52 18.95
C ASP A 210 -11.75 -8.19 17.75
N ILE A 211 -11.80 -7.55 16.59
CA ILE A 211 -11.05 -7.98 15.40
C ILE A 211 -9.55 -7.82 15.61
N ALA A 212 -9.10 -6.65 16.11
CA ALA A 212 -7.69 -6.41 16.39
C ALA A 212 -7.12 -7.39 17.41
N ALA A 213 -7.85 -7.66 18.49
CA ALA A 213 -7.47 -8.65 19.51
C ALA A 213 -7.41 -10.08 18.93
N SER A 214 -8.36 -10.43 18.06
CA SER A 214 -8.34 -11.73 17.36
C SER A 214 -7.10 -11.86 16.45
N VAL A 215 -6.76 -10.81 15.69
CA VAL A 215 -5.56 -10.79 14.85
C VAL A 215 -4.30 -10.94 15.68
N GLN A 216 -4.19 -10.19 16.79
CA GLN A 216 -3.05 -10.29 17.69
C GLN A 216 -2.88 -11.73 18.23
N THR A 217 -3.96 -12.32 18.76
CA THR A 217 -3.94 -13.70 19.29
C THR A 217 -3.50 -14.72 18.24
N VAL A 218 -3.97 -14.56 16.99
CA VAL A 218 -3.57 -15.45 15.89
C VAL A 218 -2.08 -15.34 15.58
N LEU A 219 -1.55 -14.13 15.55
CA LEU A 219 -0.14 -13.90 15.26
C LEU A 219 0.78 -14.29 16.43
N GLU A 220 0.35 -14.10 17.68
CA GLU A 220 1.05 -14.59 18.87
C GLU A 220 1.18 -16.12 18.88
N LYS A 221 0.16 -16.86 18.43
CA LYS A 221 0.25 -18.32 18.24
C LYS A 221 1.29 -18.74 17.21
N LYS A 222 1.63 -17.86 16.27
CA LYS A 222 2.76 -18.04 15.32
C LYS A 222 4.13 -17.69 15.91
N GLY A 223 4.18 -17.32 17.19
CA GLY A 223 5.43 -16.95 17.89
C GLY A 223 5.86 -15.50 17.70
N ILE A 224 4.98 -14.65 17.14
CA ILE A 224 5.27 -13.21 17.02
C ILE A 224 5.08 -12.54 18.39
N ILE A 225 6.04 -11.74 18.80
CA ILE A 225 6.01 -10.98 20.06
C ILE A 225 5.56 -9.54 19.75
N PHE A 226 4.63 -9.01 20.55
CA PHE A 226 4.16 -7.64 20.44
C PHE A 226 4.52 -6.85 21.71
N HIS A 227 5.18 -5.69 21.53
CA HIS A 227 5.31 -4.68 22.55
C HIS A 227 4.45 -3.49 22.13
N LEU A 228 3.31 -3.33 22.81
CA LEU A 228 2.42 -2.19 22.65
C LEU A 228 2.89 -1.03 23.54
N ASN A 229 2.46 0.20 23.25
CA ASN A 229 2.95 1.41 23.88
C ASN A 229 4.48 1.60 23.77
N ALA A 230 5.11 0.95 22.81
CA ALA A 230 6.56 0.96 22.60
C ALA A 230 6.96 2.16 21.74
N LYS A 231 7.43 3.21 22.37
CA LYS A 231 7.90 4.43 21.71
C LYS A 231 9.39 4.30 21.36
N VAL A 232 9.69 4.01 20.10
CA VAL A 232 11.08 3.93 19.63
C VAL A 232 11.74 5.30 19.73
N GLN A 233 12.89 5.34 20.40
CA GLN A 233 13.67 6.56 20.64
C GLN A 233 14.88 6.65 19.71
N SER A 234 15.62 5.54 19.54
CA SER A 234 16.81 5.49 18.69
C SER A 234 17.10 4.07 18.23
N VAL A 235 18.02 3.96 17.28
CA VAL A 235 18.59 2.70 16.81
C VAL A 235 20.10 2.81 16.86
N ASP A 236 20.75 1.89 17.57
CA ASP A 236 22.22 1.79 17.64
C ASP A 236 22.67 0.47 16.99
N GLY A 237 23.21 0.59 15.78
CA GLY A 237 23.57 -0.56 14.95
C GLY A 237 22.40 -1.50 14.71
N ALA A 238 22.37 -2.63 15.40
CA ALA A 238 21.31 -3.64 15.33
C ALA A 238 20.29 -3.56 16.48
N THR A 239 20.48 -2.65 17.43
CA THR A 239 19.68 -2.55 18.65
C THR A 239 18.67 -1.41 18.54
N VAL A 240 17.40 -1.72 18.71
CA VAL A 240 16.33 -0.73 18.84
C VAL A 240 16.15 -0.39 20.31
N ILE A 241 16.21 0.90 20.63
CA ILE A 241 15.99 1.45 21.97
C ILE A 241 14.59 2.06 21.99
N TYR A 242 13.75 1.59 22.90
CA TYR A 242 12.39 2.10 23.02
C TYR A 242 11.99 2.28 24.49
N GLU A 243 11.07 3.19 24.72
CA GLU A 243 10.41 3.43 26.01
C GLU A 243 9.03 2.78 26.01
N ASP A 244 8.70 2.04 27.05
CA ASP A 244 7.31 1.70 27.36
C ASP A 244 6.61 2.96 27.87
N ALA A 245 5.61 3.46 27.11
CA ALA A 245 4.94 4.72 27.41
C ALA A 245 4.06 4.66 28.68
N VAL A 246 3.84 3.48 29.27
CA VAL A 246 3.06 3.27 30.50
C VAL A 246 3.97 3.20 31.72
N THR A 247 5.04 2.41 31.65
CA THR A 247 5.96 2.22 32.77
C THR A 247 7.13 3.20 32.77
N HIS A 248 7.39 3.86 31.63
CA HIS A 248 8.56 4.70 31.35
C HIS A 248 9.90 3.96 31.43
N GLU A 249 9.87 2.64 31.36
CA GLU A 249 11.08 1.83 31.31
C GLU A 249 11.70 1.86 29.91
N ILE A 250 13.03 1.93 29.88
CA ILE A 250 13.79 1.88 28.63
C ILE A 250 14.20 0.44 28.36
N HIS A 251 13.92 -0.02 27.17
CA HIS A 251 14.22 -1.36 26.71
C HIS A 251 15.18 -1.33 25.52
N HIS A 252 16.00 -2.37 25.41
CA HIS A 252 16.94 -2.59 24.33
C HIS A 252 16.58 -3.91 23.64
N LEU A 253 16.28 -3.86 22.35
CA LEU A 253 15.89 -5.01 21.56
C LEU A 253 16.83 -5.20 20.37
N GLU A 254 17.56 -6.29 20.36
CA GLU A 254 18.51 -6.62 19.32
C GLU A 254 17.83 -7.36 18.16
N GLY A 255 18.10 -6.95 16.92
CA GLY A 255 17.62 -7.57 15.69
C GLY A 255 18.74 -7.74 14.67
N ASP A 256 18.58 -8.64 13.70
CA ASP A 256 19.47 -8.75 12.55
C ASP A 256 19.02 -7.83 11.41
N ALA A 257 17.72 -7.56 11.35
CA ALA A 257 17.10 -6.57 10.49
C ALA A 257 16.00 -5.80 11.26
N ILE A 258 15.81 -4.53 10.89
CA ILE A 258 14.82 -3.62 11.49
C ILE A 258 13.94 -3.10 10.34
N LEU A 259 12.65 -3.42 10.35
CA LEU A 259 11.69 -2.96 9.35
C LEU A 259 10.93 -1.74 9.84
N LEU A 260 10.95 -0.65 9.09
CA LEU A 260 10.10 0.51 9.31
C LEU A 260 8.75 0.30 8.62
N ALA A 261 7.70 0.09 9.40
CA ALA A 261 6.31 0.00 8.98
C ALA A 261 5.47 1.16 9.55
N THR A 262 6.08 2.34 9.68
CA THR A 262 5.61 3.55 10.36
C THR A 262 4.61 4.38 9.54
N GLY A 263 4.09 3.81 8.45
CA GLY A 263 3.09 4.43 7.60
C GLY A 263 3.65 4.96 6.28
N ARG A 264 2.76 5.59 5.50
CA ARG A 264 3.06 6.13 4.17
C ARG A 264 2.49 7.55 4.05
N ARG A 265 3.20 8.41 3.31
CA ARG A 265 2.75 9.76 3.00
C ARG A 265 2.61 9.94 1.48
N PRO A 266 1.74 10.86 1.03
CA PRO A 266 1.62 11.21 -0.39
C PRO A 266 2.97 11.63 -0.99
N ASN A 267 3.26 11.15 -2.19
CA ASN A 267 4.50 11.46 -2.89
C ASN A 267 4.31 12.72 -3.74
N THR A 268 4.34 13.87 -3.09
CA THR A 268 4.15 15.20 -3.68
C THR A 268 5.42 16.04 -3.73
N SER A 269 6.46 15.59 -3.03
CA SER A 269 7.75 16.27 -2.99
C SER A 269 8.38 16.38 -4.39
N GLY A 270 8.89 17.57 -4.73
CA GLY A 270 9.57 17.84 -6.01
C GLY A 270 8.65 17.97 -7.23
N LEU A 271 7.32 17.89 -7.06
CA LEU A 271 6.38 18.10 -8.16
C LEU A 271 6.18 19.59 -8.56
N ASN A 272 6.61 20.55 -7.75
CA ASN A 272 6.38 21.99 -7.94
C ASN A 272 4.88 22.32 -8.07
N LEU A 273 4.04 21.76 -7.20
CA LEU A 273 2.59 21.88 -7.26
C LEU A 273 2.09 23.34 -7.20
N GLU A 274 2.81 24.21 -6.52
CA GLU A 274 2.49 25.63 -6.36
C GLU A 274 2.46 26.35 -7.72
N VAL A 275 3.43 26.06 -8.60
CA VAL A 275 3.51 26.64 -9.95
C VAL A 275 2.30 26.23 -10.79
N ALA A 276 1.76 25.05 -10.53
CA ALA A 276 0.55 24.54 -11.20
C ALA A 276 -0.76 25.02 -10.53
N GLY A 277 -0.71 25.74 -9.43
CA GLY A 277 -1.89 26.16 -8.66
C GLY A 277 -2.59 25.00 -7.92
N VAL A 278 -1.87 23.91 -7.64
CA VAL A 278 -2.38 22.73 -6.95
C VAL A 278 -2.08 22.80 -5.46
N LYS A 279 -3.10 22.75 -4.63
CA LYS A 279 -2.99 22.80 -3.17
C LYS A 279 -2.91 21.40 -2.54
N VAL A 280 -2.20 21.33 -1.43
CA VAL A 280 -2.12 20.14 -0.57
C VAL A 280 -2.65 20.46 0.81
N ASN A 281 -3.10 19.42 1.54
CA ASN A 281 -3.49 19.53 2.94
C ASN A 281 -2.26 19.43 3.88
N GLU A 282 -2.48 19.55 5.17
CA GLU A 282 -1.43 19.48 6.22
C GLU A 282 -0.61 18.18 6.21
N ARG A 283 -1.16 17.10 5.64
CA ARG A 283 -0.47 15.80 5.49
C ARG A 283 0.24 15.64 4.14
N GLY A 284 0.29 16.70 3.33
CA GLY A 284 0.91 16.71 2.01
C GLY A 284 0.08 16.02 0.92
N ALA A 285 -1.18 15.65 1.18
CA ALA A 285 -2.05 15.06 0.18
C ALA A 285 -2.68 16.13 -0.72
N ILE A 286 -2.77 15.87 -2.01
CA ILE A 286 -3.40 16.78 -2.97
C ILE A 286 -4.89 16.89 -2.65
N ILE A 287 -5.38 18.12 -2.52
CA ILE A 287 -6.79 18.42 -2.29
C ILE A 287 -7.56 18.25 -3.60
N VAL A 288 -8.62 17.44 -3.58
CA VAL A 288 -9.47 17.16 -4.73
C VAL A 288 -10.95 17.28 -4.37
N ASP A 289 -11.79 17.55 -5.38
CA ASP A 289 -13.24 17.45 -5.30
C ASP A 289 -13.73 16.00 -5.49
N GLU A 290 -15.03 15.78 -5.53
CA GLU A 290 -15.66 14.47 -5.70
C GLU A 290 -15.43 13.83 -7.09
N TRP A 291 -15.02 14.61 -8.09
CA TRP A 291 -14.60 14.14 -9.42
C TRP A 291 -13.07 14.06 -9.57
N LEU A 292 -12.34 14.20 -8.45
CA LEU A 292 -10.87 14.12 -8.39
C LEU A 292 -10.15 15.27 -9.09
N ARG A 293 -10.83 16.41 -9.30
CA ARG A 293 -10.22 17.64 -9.81
C ARG A 293 -9.51 18.34 -8.65
N THR A 294 -8.32 18.85 -8.93
CA THR A 294 -7.56 19.64 -7.95
C THR A 294 -8.05 21.10 -7.91
N THR A 295 -7.38 21.95 -7.17
CA THR A 295 -7.63 23.41 -7.19
C THR A 295 -7.33 24.06 -8.56
N ASN A 296 -6.56 23.37 -9.43
CA ASN A 296 -6.47 23.67 -10.85
C ASN A 296 -7.39 22.68 -11.62
N PRO A 297 -8.50 23.12 -12.24
CA PRO A 297 -9.46 22.22 -12.85
C PRO A 297 -8.93 21.43 -14.06
N ALA A 298 -7.80 21.84 -14.64
CA ALA A 298 -7.10 21.09 -15.71
C ALA A 298 -6.29 19.90 -15.17
N ILE A 299 -6.11 19.82 -13.83
CA ILE A 299 -5.28 18.82 -13.17
C ILE A 299 -6.13 17.97 -12.25
N ARG A 300 -5.98 16.64 -12.32
CA ARG A 300 -6.62 15.67 -11.43
C ARG A 300 -5.58 14.85 -10.68
N ALA A 301 -5.93 14.36 -9.49
CA ALA A 301 -5.08 13.45 -8.72
C ALA A 301 -5.73 12.07 -8.55
N ILE A 302 -4.93 11.01 -8.73
CA ILE A 302 -5.37 9.62 -8.78
C ILE A 302 -4.60 8.78 -7.75
N GLY A 303 -5.30 7.99 -6.96
CA GLY A 303 -4.70 7.04 -6.01
C GLY A 303 -4.13 7.69 -4.78
N ASP A 304 -3.04 7.12 -4.24
CA ASP A 304 -2.54 7.42 -2.90
C ASP A 304 -2.04 8.86 -2.72
N VAL A 305 -1.71 9.57 -3.80
CA VAL A 305 -1.24 10.95 -3.76
C VAL A 305 -2.27 11.95 -3.21
N LYS A 306 -3.56 11.62 -3.30
CA LYS A 306 -4.66 12.41 -2.71
C LYS A 306 -4.99 12.04 -1.26
N GLY A 307 -4.23 11.07 -0.68
CA GLY A 307 -4.50 10.55 0.66
C GLY A 307 -5.71 9.62 0.74
N GLY A 308 -6.21 9.38 1.95
CA GLY A 308 -7.34 8.49 2.22
C GLY A 308 -6.93 7.01 2.22
N LEU A 309 -7.77 6.14 1.65
CA LEU A 309 -7.52 4.71 1.56
C LEU A 309 -6.51 4.38 0.45
N GLN A 310 -5.38 3.81 0.83
CA GLN A 310 -4.25 3.51 -0.06
C GLN A 310 -4.31 2.07 -0.59
N PHE A 311 -5.31 1.78 -1.42
CA PHE A 311 -5.49 0.47 -2.04
C PHE A 311 -5.54 0.59 -3.57
N THR A 312 -5.02 -0.42 -4.25
CA THR A 312 -4.93 -0.44 -5.73
C THR A 312 -6.29 -0.29 -6.41
N TYR A 313 -7.34 -0.87 -5.84
CA TYR A 313 -8.68 -0.75 -6.42
C TYR A 313 -9.31 0.63 -6.19
N ILE A 314 -8.88 1.38 -5.16
CA ILE A 314 -9.24 2.81 -5.01
C ILE A 314 -8.66 3.60 -6.20
N SER A 315 -7.39 3.38 -6.52
CA SER A 315 -6.76 4.01 -7.69
C SER A 315 -7.44 3.60 -9.01
N LEU A 316 -7.92 2.35 -9.11
CA LEU A 316 -8.70 1.89 -10.26
C LEU A 316 -10.10 2.52 -10.31
N ASP A 317 -10.72 2.72 -9.17
CA ASP A 317 -12.01 3.37 -9.08
C ASP A 317 -11.91 4.88 -9.36
N ASP A 318 -10.83 5.53 -8.92
CA ASP A 318 -10.50 6.90 -9.32
C ASP A 318 -10.45 7.04 -10.85
N TYR A 319 -9.82 6.08 -11.54
CA TYR A 319 -9.88 6.02 -13.00
C TYR A 319 -11.31 5.95 -13.54
N ARG A 320 -12.19 5.14 -12.92
CA ARG A 320 -13.59 5.01 -13.37
C ARG A 320 -14.35 6.31 -13.20
N ILE A 321 -14.14 7.03 -12.09
CA ILE A 321 -14.73 8.35 -11.84
C ILE A 321 -14.27 9.34 -12.92
N ILE A 322 -12.95 9.42 -13.15
CA ILE A 322 -12.39 10.33 -14.15
C ILE A 322 -12.86 9.97 -15.57
N ARG A 323 -12.91 8.68 -15.89
CA ARG A 323 -13.42 8.23 -17.18
C ARG A 323 -14.87 8.67 -17.41
N GLU A 324 -15.70 8.55 -16.37
CA GLU A 324 -17.11 8.94 -16.42
C GLU A 324 -17.27 10.46 -16.52
N ASP A 325 -16.46 11.22 -15.81
CA ASP A 325 -16.45 12.69 -15.88
C ASP A 325 -15.97 13.22 -17.24
N LEU A 326 -14.98 12.57 -17.87
CA LEU A 326 -14.40 13.03 -19.13
C LEU A 326 -15.16 12.52 -20.38
N PHE A 327 -15.75 11.33 -20.32
CA PHE A 327 -16.23 10.62 -21.51
C PHE A 327 -17.65 10.04 -21.34
N GLY A 328 -18.26 10.22 -20.19
CA GLY A 328 -19.61 9.78 -19.85
C GLY A 328 -20.55 10.91 -19.46
N ALA A 329 -21.51 10.61 -18.59
CA ALA A 329 -22.50 11.56 -18.09
C ALA A 329 -22.00 12.37 -16.85
N GLY A 330 -20.84 12.03 -16.28
CA GLY A 330 -20.27 12.71 -15.11
C GLY A 330 -20.99 12.40 -13.78
N GLU A 331 -21.80 11.34 -13.75
CA GLU A 331 -22.62 11.01 -12.58
C GLU A 331 -21.83 10.37 -11.44
N ARG A 332 -20.77 9.58 -11.76
CA ARG A 332 -19.99 8.84 -10.76
C ARG A 332 -19.04 9.76 -9.96
N ARG A 333 -19.07 9.62 -8.63
CA ARG A 333 -18.30 10.42 -7.68
C ARG A 333 -17.58 9.54 -6.66
N THR A 334 -16.67 10.15 -5.88
CA THR A 334 -15.99 9.47 -4.77
C THR A 334 -16.96 8.97 -3.70
N ASP A 335 -18.07 9.66 -3.48
CA ASP A 335 -19.08 9.32 -2.49
C ASP A 335 -19.90 8.07 -2.86
N ASP A 336 -19.94 7.70 -4.14
CA ASP A 336 -20.60 6.49 -4.64
C ASP A 336 -19.77 5.21 -4.43
N ARG A 337 -18.65 5.31 -3.75
CA ARG A 337 -17.65 4.25 -3.62
C ARG A 337 -17.99 3.17 -2.60
N GLU A 338 -18.94 3.40 -1.74
CA GLU A 338 -19.34 2.43 -0.71
C GLU A 338 -20.16 1.27 -1.30
N PRO A 339 -20.00 0.01 -0.79
CA PRO A 339 -19.07 -0.39 0.26
C PRO A 339 -17.65 -0.64 -0.26
N VAL A 340 -16.65 -0.21 0.51
CA VAL A 340 -15.24 -0.47 0.22
C VAL A 340 -14.83 -1.82 0.79
N SER A 341 -14.16 -2.65 -0.02
CA SER A 341 -13.59 -3.94 0.39
C SER A 341 -12.06 -3.89 0.40
N TYR A 342 -11.41 -4.57 1.34
CA TYR A 342 -9.97 -4.74 1.37
C TYR A 342 -9.54 -6.03 2.09
N SER A 343 -8.30 -6.43 1.88
CA SER A 343 -7.67 -7.56 2.53
C SER A 343 -6.24 -7.21 2.90
N VAL A 344 -5.83 -7.62 4.09
CA VAL A 344 -4.46 -7.58 4.60
C VAL A 344 -3.87 -8.97 4.39
N PHE A 345 -2.68 -9.04 3.75
CA PHE A 345 -2.09 -10.29 3.27
C PHE A 345 -1.26 -10.99 4.35
N MET A 346 -1.88 -11.26 5.47
CA MET A 346 -1.33 -12.13 6.52
C MET A 346 -1.90 -13.55 6.39
N ASP A 347 -1.45 -14.48 7.16
CA ASP A 347 -1.97 -15.84 7.24
C ASP A 347 -2.43 -16.17 8.66
N PRO A 348 -3.75 -16.42 8.89
CA PRO A 348 -4.86 -16.24 7.95
C PRO A 348 -5.12 -14.77 7.59
N PRO A 349 -5.72 -14.49 6.41
CA PRO A 349 -5.93 -13.12 5.96
C PRO A 349 -7.00 -12.40 6.78
N LEU A 350 -6.78 -11.09 7.03
CA LEU A 350 -7.84 -10.21 7.48
C LEU A 350 -8.53 -9.58 6.27
N ALA A 351 -9.84 -9.75 6.17
CA ALA A 351 -10.63 -9.15 5.09
C ALA A 351 -11.84 -8.41 5.65
N ARG A 352 -12.18 -7.29 5.03
CA ARG A 352 -13.33 -6.47 5.42
C ARG A 352 -14.07 -5.94 4.20
N VAL A 353 -15.40 -5.84 4.31
CA VAL A 353 -16.28 -5.16 3.36
C VAL A 353 -17.23 -4.25 4.12
N GLY A 354 -17.28 -2.97 3.74
CA GLY A 354 -18.20 -1.99 4.32
C GLY A 354 -17.78 -1.47 5.68
N LEU A 355 -18.75 -0.97 6.45
CA LEU A 355 -18.52 -0.29 7.72
C LEU A 355 -18.16 -1.27 8.84
N SER A 356 -17.23 -0.87 9.70
CA SER A 356 -17.04 -1.51 11.01
C SER A 356 -18.18 -1.16 11.97
N GLU A 357 -18.29 -1.87 13.08
CA GLU A 357 -19.20 -1.50 14.15
C GLU A 357 -18.95 -0.08 14.65
N THR A 358 -17.69 0.24 14.89
CA THR A 358 -17.25 1.57 15.34
C THR A 358 -17.65 2.67 14.36
N GLU A 359 -17.43 2.46 13.06
CA GLU A 359 -17.81 3.44 12.03
C GLU A 359 -19.32 3.57 11.88
N ALA A 360 -20.07 2.46 11.93
CA ALA A 360 -21.51 2.47 11.85
C ALA A 360 -22.16 3.18 13.03
N ARG A 361 -21.66 2.94 14.26
CA ARG A 361 -22.12 3.66 15.48
C ARG A 361 -21.79 5.15 15.41
N LYS A 362 -20.58 5.51 14.92
CA LYS A 362 -20.19 6.92 14.74
C LYS A 362 -21.08 7.66 13.73
N LYS A 363 -21.60 6.94 12.73
CA LYS A 363 -22.59 7.47 11.76
C LYS A 363 -24.03 7.53 12.35
N GLY A 364 -24.25 7.10 13.58
CA GLY A 364 -25.57 7.08 14.24
C GLY A 364 -26.51 6.01 13.68
N LEU A 365 -25.99 4.97 13.01
CA LEU A 365 -26.82 3.92 12.43
C LEU A 365 -27.35 2.99 13.54
N ASN A 366 -28.60 2.54 13.40
CA ASN A 366 -29.16 1.48 14.24
C ASN A 366 -28.66 0.13 13.69
N ILE A 367 -27.80 -0.54 14.45
CA ILE A 367 -27.09 -1.74 13.98
C ILE A 367 -27.39 -2.96 14.84
N LYS A 368 -27.28 -4.15 14.21
CA LYS A 368 -27.12 -5.44 14.89
C LYS A 368 -25.73 -5.97 14.59
N VAL A 369 -25.06 -6.48 15.61
CA VAL A 369 -23.71 -7.04 15.50
C VAL A 369 -23.77 -8.49 15.93
N ASN A 370 -23.19 -9.38 15.10
CA ASN A 370 -22.99 -10.79 15.40
C ASN A 370 -21.56 -11.17 15.16
N THR A 371 -21.02 -12.03 16.00
CA THR A 371 -19.68 -12.60 15.86
C THR A 371 -19.78 -14.12 15.86
N LEU A 372 -18.89 -14.75 15.08
CA LEU A 372 -18.79 -16.21 15.00
C LEU A 372 -17.29 -16.59 15.00
N PRO A 373 -16.81 -17.31 16.02
CA PRO A 373 -15.47 -17.88 15.99
C PRO A 373 -15.29 -18.80 14.78
N VAL A 374 -14.16 -18.70 14.09
CA VAL A 374 -13.83 -19.55 12.93
C VAL A 374 -13.89 -21.01 13.29
N ALA A 375 -13.53 -21.39 14.53
CA ALA A 375 -13.63 -22.75 15.07
C ALA A 375 -15.07 -23.33 15.05
N ALA A 376 -16.12 -22.52 14.94
CA ALA A 376 -17.49 -22.98 14.82
C ALA A 376 -17.88 -23.39 13.39
N ILE A 377 -17.02 -23.10 12.40
CA ILE A 377 -17.27 -23.37 10.99
C ILE A 377 -16.78 -24.78 10.63
N PRO A 378 -17.65 -25.71 10.14
CA PRO A 378 -17.25 -27.08 9.83
C PRO A 378 -16.06 -27.16 8.85
N ARG A 379 -16.06 -26.35 7.79
CA ARG A 379 -14.96 -26.34 6.80
C ARG A 379 -13.62 -25.91 7.43
N ALA A 380 -13.61 -24.94 8.32
CA ALA A 380 -12.40 -24.51 9.01
C ALA A 380 -11.80 -25.66 9.84
N ARG A 381 -12.67 -26.44 10.50
CA ARG A 381 -12.25 -27.65 11.25
C ARG A 381 -11.67 -28.72 10.33
N THR A 382 -12.25 -28.96 9.15
CA THR A 382 -11.72 -29.94 8.20
C THR A 382 -10.36 -29.55 7.64
N LEU A 383 -10.08 -28.26 7.55
CA LEU A 383 -8.78 -27.72 7.09
C LEU A 383 -7.74 -27.57 8.22
N GLY A 384 -8.18 -27.71 9.50
CA GLY A 384 -7.32 -27.39 10.65
C GLY A 384 -7.07 -25.90 10.86
N GLU A 385 -7.76 -25.02 10.12
CA GLU A 385 -7.61 -23.55 10.15
C GLU A 385 -8.73 -22.95 11.01
N THR A 386 -8.65 -23.14 12.34
CA THR A 386 -9.73 -22.78 13.27
C THR A 386 -9.55 -21.44 13.95
N ASP A 387 -8.46 -20.73 13.70
CA ASP A 387 -8.15 -19.45 14.29
C ASP A 387 -8.83 -18.31 13.56
N GLY A 388 -9.37 -17.34 14.31
CA GLY A 388 -9.98 -16.13 13.79
C GLY A 388 -11.43 -15.91 14.19
N LEU A 389 -11.97 -14.80 13.70
CA LEU A 389 -13.30 -14.31 14.05
C LEU A 389 -14.00 -13.77 12.80
N PHE A 390 -15.24 -14.20 12.57
CA PHE A 390 -16.17 -13.51 11.68
C PHE A 390 -16.99 -12.50 12.47
N LYS A 391 -17.13 -11.29 11.92
CA LYS A 391 -17.99 -10.25 12.46
C LYS A 391 -18.90 -9.71 11.37
N ALA A 392 -20.19 -9.65 11.65
CA ALA A 392 -21.19 -9.09 10.75
C ALA A 392 -21.87 -7.91 11.43
N VAL A 393 -21.87 -6.75 10.74
CA VAL A 393 -22.59 -5.54 11.14
C VAL A 393 -23.71 -5.32 10.14
N SER A 394 -24.96 -5.42 10.59
CA SER A 394 -26.14 -5.17 9.77
C SER A 394 -26.91 -3.94 10.24
N TYR A 395 -27.44 -3.17 9.30
CA TYR A 395 -28.28 -2.00 9.58
C TYR A 395 -29.50 -1.99 8.67
N THR A 396 -30.53 -1.26 9.06
CA THR A 396 -31.92 -1.36 8.57
C THR A 396 -32.17 -1.08 7.08
N HIS A 397 -31.13 -0.85 6.28
CA HIS A 397 -31.26 -0.62 4.83
C HIS A 397 -30.58 -1.70 3.96
N LEU A 398 -30.04 -2.75 4.55
CA LEU A 398 -29.58 -3.92 3.81
C LEU A 398 -30.74 -4.90 3.62
N THR A 399 -31.58 -4.63 2.62
CA THR A 399 -32.28 -5.72 1.94
C THR A 399 -31.23 -6.41 1.07
N LEU A 400 -30.75 -7.59 1.52
CA LEU A 400 -30.06 -8.49 0.60
C LEU A 400 -30.96 -8.66 -0.63
N PRO A 401 -30.45 -8.52 -1.87
CA PRO A 401 -31.22 -8.86 -3.02
C PRO A 401 -31.54 -10.36 -2.93
N THR A 402 -32.75 -10.67 -2.53
CA THR A 402 -33.33 -12.00 -2.64
C THR A 402 -33.58 -12.28 -4.13
N LYS A 403 -32.52 -12.62 -4.85
CA LYS A 403 -32.65 -13.37 -6.10
C LYS A 403 -31.83 -14.64 -5.94
N ALA A 404 -32.59 -15.70 -5.72
CA ALA A 404 -32.14 -17.05 -5.93
C ALA A 404 -31.60 -17.25 -7.34
#